data_25fe80a4756ac0fb1033ed0c8619f66b
#
_entry.id   25fe80a4756ac0fb1033ed0c8619f66b
#
_cell.length_a   1.000
_cell.length_b   1.000
_cell.length_c   1.000
_cell.angle_alpha   90.00
_cell.angle_beta   90.00
_cell.angle_gamma   90.00
#
_symmetry.space_group_name_H-M   'P 1'
#
loop_
_entity.id
_entity.type
_entity.pdbx_description
1 polymer ?
#
loop_
_entity_poly.entity_id
_entity_poly.type
_entity_poly.pdbx_seq_one_letter_code
_entity_poly.pdbx_strand_id
1 'polypeptide(L)'
;QYPWGFLYYRAYPQSIFLPFGRPYGRFLYSILRIDYIDWEGYAYVGLTAFAGTLFFLYILVSKFVQRKYRQITSITYNRQLNILFWASLASLLFSFGVPFILGLERLIDFIGPIRQMRGIARFAWPFFYIMNILTIYWLWNWWKSKDKNLIAASVTTVALFMICTDAYYNVRNKGKSLENIMPALTDQNNEDPDNQWLQRLDLDRYQAIIPLPYFHIGSENIWLDGQCDIINKTFISVKNSGLPTMGSLLSRTSLNQTIENVSAITAPSCKNYYLNRYPTEMPFLLLVARCEKKYPHEKELIRHANWIDSTGVFDIYELHPKAFKIIQDSLFSNVVREYSSVNLHKFRDIYTTYSIRNFQFLTFDSLLNDTSFFGSGCLSGKAKNRTILYTGPVPSDDTTRTYNLTFWMSNIRTDLYPRTMITINETDSLGNKVNTLNFPVSKQIMQVSGNKALIEYEFHLADNSNQLNISAQNRILRNNMIQFDNILLRPVTTDVYISDGSTIWKNNFCYCKTD
;
A
#
# COMPACT_ATOMS: atom_id res chain seq x y z
N GLN A 1 5.00 16.92 4.70
CA GLN A 1 4.44 15.63 4.23
C GLN A 1 3.29 15.26 5.15
N TYR A 2 2.19 14.78 4.57
CA TYR A 2 1.05 14.29 5.33
C TYR A 2 0.99 12.78 5.16
N PRO A 3 1.03 11.98 6.24
CA PRO A 3 0.80 10.56 6.13
C PRO A 3 -0.58 10.30 5.51
N TRP A 4 -0.62 9.53 4.44
CA TRP A 4 -1.84 9.25 3.69
C TRP A 4 -2.90 8.48 4.51
N GLY A 5 -2.46 7.78 5.56
CA GLY A 5 -3.31 6.92 6.36
C GLY A 5 -4.19 7.62 7.39
N PHE A 6 -4.01 8.92 7.66
CA PHE A 6 -4.64 9.62 8.78
C PHE A 6 -6.16 9.39 8.87
N LEU A 7 -6.90 9.67 7.80
CA LEU A 7 -8.35 9.45 7.77
C LEU A 7 -8.75 8.08 7.17
N TYR A 8 -7.79 7.37 6.60
CA TYR A 8 -8.03 6.03 6.09
C TYR A 8 -8.03 4.99 7.22
N TYR A 9 -7.00 5.00 8.06
CA TYR A 9 -6.91 4.13 9.23
C TYR A 9 -7.62 4.75 10.43
N ARG A 10 -8.94 4.87 10.31
CA ARG A 10 -9.82 5.31 11.38
C ARG A 10 -10.66 4.15 11.91
N ALA A 11 -11.14 4.26 13.14
CA ALA A 11 -12.12 3.34 13.67
C ALA A 11 -13.52 3.61 13.09
N TYR A 12 -14.37 2.61 13.17
CA TYR A 12 -15.77 2.68 12.77
C TYR A 12 -16.65 2.16 13.92
N PRO A 13 -17.91 2.61 14.06
CA PRO A 13 -18.78 2.11 15.12
C PRO A 13 -18.88 0.58 15.14
N GLN A 14 -19.01 -0.04 13.95
CA GLN A 14 -19.03 -1.50 13.83
C GLN A 14 -17.72 -2.15 14.28
N SER A 15 -16.56 -1.49 14.14
CA SER A 15 -15.28 -2.02 14.59
C SER A 15 -15.08 -1.96 16.10
N ILE A 16 -15.93 -1.25 16.80
CA ILE A 16 -15.91 -1.09 18.26
C ILE A 16 -16.95 -2.02 18.91
N PHE A 17 -18.12 -2.13 18.32
CA PHE A 17 -19.26 -2.78 18.96
C PHE A 17 -19.58 -4.17 18.42
N LEU A 18 -18.99 -4.58 17.26
CA LEU A 18 -19.23 -5.89 16.70
C LEU A 18 -17.98 -6.76 16.78
N PRO A 19 -18.12 -8.05 17.14
CA PRO A 19 -16.99 -8.98 17.18
C PRO A 19 -16.48 -9.31 15.79
N PHE A 20 -15.16 -9.41 15.61
CA PHE A 20 -14.52 -9.74 14.32
C PHE A 20 -14.20 -11.22 14.15
N GLY A 21 -13.95 -11.90 15.26
CA GLY A 21 -13.53 -13.29 15.28
C GLY A 21 -14.69 -14.27 15.08
N ARG A 22 -14.36 -15.49 14.68
CA ARG A 22 -15.31 -16.63 14.78
C ARG A 22 -15.61 -16.89 16.26
N PRO A 23 -16.80 -17.37 16.59
CA PRO A 23 -17.90 -17.71 15.70
C PRO A 23 -18.81 -16.51 15.36
N TYR A 24 -18.94 -15.54 16.26
CA TYR A 24 -19.99 -14.51 16.19
C TYR A 24 -19.78 -13.48 15.08
N GLY A 25 -18.54 -13.07 14.85
CA GLY A 25 -18.24 -12.05 13.86
C GLY A 25 -18.70 -12.45 12.46
N ARG A 26 -18.33 -13.65 12.01
CA ARG A 26 -18.67 -14.13 10.67
C ARG A 26 -20.19 -14.19 10.44
N PHE A 27 -20.94 -14.62 11.45
CA PHE A 27 -22.39 -14.69 11.40
C PHE A 27 -23.01 -13.27 11.32
N LEU A 28 -22.58 -12.35 12.17
CA LEU A 28 -23.09 -10.98 12.18
C LEU A 28 -22.74 -10.22 10.89
N TYR A 29 -21.52 -10.39 10.35
CA TYR A 29 -21.13 -9.76 9.10
C TYR A 29 -21.93 -10.24 7.90
N SER A 30 -22.28 -11.55 7.86
CA SER A 30 -23.13 -12.08 6.78
C SER A 30 -24.57 -11.54 6.82
N ILE A 31 -25.12 -11.35 8.01
CA ILE A 31 -26.48 -10.80 8.17
C ILE A 31 -26.52 -9.30 7.91
N LEU A 32 -25.57 -8.56 8.47
CA LEU A 32 -25.55 -7.11 8.43
C LEU A 32 -24.93 -6.55 7.14
N ARG A 33 -24.39 -7.42 6.27
CA ARG A 33 -23.69 -7.06 5.01
C ARG A 33 -22.66 -5.95 5.22
N ILE A 34 -21.83 -6.09 6.26
CA ILE A 34 -20.82 -5.10 6.61
C ILE A 34 -19.62 -5.26 5.69
N ASP A 35 -19.18 -4.15 5.09
CA ASP A 35 -17.96 -4.10 4.29
C ASP A 35 -16.70 -4.40 5.15
N TYR A 36 -15.66 -4.88 4.47
CA TYR A 36 -14.36 -5.11 5.11
C TYR A 36 -13.84 -3.85 5.79
N ILE A 37 -13.43 -4.01 7.04
CA ILE A 37 -12.81 -2.96 7.84
C ILE A 37 -11.33 -3.30 8.00
N ASP A 38 -10.47 -2.30 7.79
CA ASP A 38 -9.03 -2.47 7.98
C ASP A 38 -8.72 -2.87 9.43
N TRP A 39 -7.78 -3.79 9.60
CA TRP A 39 -7.40 -4.35 10.91
C TRP A 39 -6.93 -3.29 11.91
N GLU A 40 -6.36 -2.17 11.47
CA GLU A 40 -5.95 -1.07 12.37
C GLU A 40 -7.15 -0.42 13.08
N GLY A 41 -8.35 -0.52 12.53
CA GLY A 41 -9.59 -0.01 13.11
C GLY A 41 -10.19 -0.90 14.22
N TYR A 42 -9.63 -2.07 14.47
CA TYR A 42 -10.21 -3.04 15.39
C TYR A 42 -9.95 -2.71 16.86
N ALA A 43 -11.00 -2.36 17.58
CA ALA A 43 -10.98 -2.14 19.03
C ALA A 43 -12.29 -2.62 19.68
N TYR A 44 -12.67 -3.87 19.37
CA TYR A 44 -13.91 -4.47 19.87
C TYR A 44 -13.94 -4.51 21.40
N VAL A 45 -14.95 -3.89 21.99
CA VAL A 45 -15.06 -3.70 23.44
C VAL A 45 -15.44 -4.98 24.19
N GLY A 46 -15.94 -6.02 23.54
CA GLY A 46 -16.47 -7.23 24.14
C GLY A 46 -17.98 -7.15 24.40
N LEU A 47 -18.64 -8.31 24.42
CA LEU A 47 -20.10 -8.40 24.59
C LEU A 47 -20.59 -7.74 25.88
N THR A 48 -19.87 -7.96 26.97
CA THR A 48 -20.22 -7.39 28.29
C THR A 48 -20.11 -5.87 28.30
N ALA A 49 -19.02 -5.31 27.77
CA ALA A 49 -18.85 -3.86 27.70
C ALA A 49 -19.77 -3.22 26.67
N PHE A 50 -20.15 -3.93 25.61
CA PHE A 50 -21.19 -3.49 24.68
C PHE A 50 -22.55 -3.35 25.37
N ALA A 51 -22.98 -4.36 26.14
CA ALA A 51 -24.18 -4.28 26.97
C ALA A 51 -24.10 -3.13 27.98
N GLY A 52 -22.94 -2.96 28.62
CA GLY A 52 -22.64 -1.82 29.51
C GLY A 52 -22.78 -0.47 28.79
N THR A 53 -22.29 -0.37 27.56
CA THR A 53 -22.40 0.86 26.75
C THR A 53 -23.85 1.20 26.47
N LEU A 54 -24.69 0.23 26.09
CA LEU A 54 -26.11 0.42 25.89
C LEU A 54 -26.81 0.87 27.17
N PHE A 55 -26.45 0.29 28.31
CA PHE A 55 -26.97 0.68 29.59
C PHE A 55 -26.59 2.11 30.00
N PHE A 56 -25.32 2.51 29.81
CA PHE A 56 -24.89 3.88 30.07
C PHE A 56 -25.55 4.88 29.11
N LEU A 57 -25.76 4.51 27.86
CA LEU A 57 -26.51 5.32 26.89
C LEU A 57 -27.95 5.52 27.38
N TYR A 58 -28.61 4.47 27.85
CA TYR A 58 -29.93 4.55 28.46
C TYR A 58 -29.96 5.53 29.65
N ILE A 59 -28.97 5.45 30.58
CA ILE A 59 -28.86 6.38 31.70
C ILE A 59 -28.74 7.84 31.19
N LEU A 60 -27.90 8.09 30.21
CA LEU A 60 -27.70 9.44 29.64
C LEU A 60 -28.99 9.99 29.01
N VAL A 61 -29.65 9.18 28.18
CA VAL A 61 -30.92 9.54 27.53
C VAL A 61 -32.00 9.79 28.59
N SER A 62 -32.12 8.92 29.59
CA SER A 62 -33.08 9.07 30.68
C SER A 62 -32.85 10.39 31.45
N LYS A 63 -31.60 10.72 31.79
CA LYS A 63 -31.26 11.99 32.44
C LYS A 63 -31.59 13.19 31.56
N PHE A 64 -31.34 13.09 30.27
CA PHE A 64 -31.65 14.13 29.31
C PHE A 64 -33.17 14.37 29.23
N VAL A 65 -33.96 13.33 29.04
CA VAL A 65 -35.42 13.39 29.00
C VAL A 65 -36.00 13.97 30.31
N GLN A 66 -35.43 13.59 31.46
CA GLN A 66 -35.81 14.12 32.80
C GLN A 66 -35.30 15.55 33.04
N ARG A 67 -34.66 16.20 32.07
CA ARG A 67 -34.06 17.55 32.16
C ARG A 67 -33.04 17.71 33.27
N LYS A 68 -32.41 16.61 33.71
CA LYS A 68 -31.36 16.60 34.77
C LYS A 68 -29.98 16.88 34.14
N TYR A 69 -29.84 17.95 33.38
CA TYR A 69 -28.64 18.26 32.60
C TYR A 69 -27.34 18.33 33.42
N ARG A 70 -27.41 18.87 34.68
CA ARG A 70 -26.25 18.93 35.57
C ARG A 70 -25.73 17.55 36.01
N GLN A 71 -26.56 16.51 35.91
CA GLN A 71 -26.18 15.15 36.28
C GLN A 71 -25.72 14.29 35.10
N ILE A 72 -25.74 14.81 33.87
CA ILE A 72 -25.32 14.07 32.69
C ILE A 72 -23.85 13.71 32.78
N THR A 73 -23.01 14.61 33.31
CA THR A 73 -21.56 14.38 33.48
C THR A 73 -21.22 13.35 34.53
N SER A 74 -22.17 13.00 35.43
CA SER A 74 -21.97 12.06 36.52
C SER A 74 -22.64 10.73 36.24
N ILE A 75 -21.93 9.83 35.50
CA ILE A 75 -22.43 8.50 35.14
C ILE A 75 -22.32 7.54 36.35
N THR A 76 -21.27 7.71 37.14
CA THR A 76 -20.99 6.94 38.36
C THR A 76 -20.84 7.87 39.56
N TYR A 77 -20.80 7.29 40.77
CA TYR A 77 -20.47 8.02 42.01
C TYR A 77 -19.00 8.42 42.10
N ASN A 78 -18.12 7.81 41.27
CA ASN A 78 -16.70 8.11 41.28
C ASN A 78 -16.37 9.21 40.23
N ARG A 79 -15.91 10.36 40.75
CA ARG A 79 -15.56 11.52 39.89
C ARG A 79 -14.47 11.20 38.87
N GLN A 80 -13.46 10.42 39.26
CA GLN A 80 -12.34 10.08 38.37
C GLN A 80 -12.83 9.21 37.19
N LEU A 81 -13.66 8.20 37.44
CA LEU A 81 -14.24 7.37 36.42
C LEU A 81 -15.14 8.17 35.48
N ASN A 82 -15.84 9.18 35.95
CA ASN A 82 -16.65 10.06 35.12
C ASN A 82 -15.76 10.89 34.18
N ILE A 83 -14.65 11.44 34.65
CA ILE A 83 -13.67 12.18 33.84
C ILE A 83 -13.07 11.25 32.76
N LEU A 84 -12.64 10.05 33.16
CA LEU A 84 -12.06 9.06 32.25
C LEU A 84 -13.06 8.63 31.18
N PHE A 85 -14.34 8.47 31.51
CA PHE A 85 -15.38 8.16 30.54
C PHE A 85 -15.49 9.24 29.45
N TRP A 86 -15.62 10.51 29.85
CA TRP A 86 -15.77 11.60 28.89
C TRP A 86 -14.51 11.81 28.05
N ALA A 87 -13.32 11.67 28.65
CA ALA A 87 -12.05 11.72 27.93
C ALA A 87 -11.94 10.56 26.92
N SER A 88 -12.33 9.35 27.33
CA SER A 88 -12.30 8.18 26.44
C SER A 88 -13.33 8.27 25.30
N LEU A 89 -14.49 8.85 25.57
CA LEU A 89 -15.51 9.11 24.54
C LEU A 89 -15.02 10.17 23.53
N ALA A 90 -14.37 11.23 23.99
CA ALA A 90 -13.75 12.20 23.09
C ALA A 90 -12.65 11.55 22.23
N SER A 91 -11.83 10.69 22.83
CA SER A 91 -10.81 9.90 22.13
C SER A 91 -11.43 8.95 21.09
N LEU A 92 -12.56 8.32 21.41
CA LEU A 92 -13.32 7.48 20.48
C LEU A 92 -13.85 8.30 19.29
N LEU A 93 -14.47 9.45 19.52
CA LEU A 93 -14.94 10.33 18.45
C LEU A 93 -13.80 10.79 17.57
N PHE A 94 -12.66 11.12 18.13
CA PHE A 94 -11.45 11.43 17.38
C PHE A 94 -10.99 10.24 16.56
N SER A 95 -11.05 9.02 17.08
CA SER A 95 -10.69 7.80 16.34
C SER A 95 -11.60 7.53 15.15
N PHE A 96 -12.85 7.98 15.19
CA PHE A 96 -13.78 7.95 14.06
C PHE A 96 -13.48 9.03 13.00
N GLY A 97 -12.57 9.95 13.31
CA GLY A 97 -12.22 11.07 12.43
C GLY A 97 -13.03 12.33 12.66
N VAL A 98 -13.81 12.42 13.75
CA VAL A 98 -14.52 13.65 14.12
C VAL A 98 -13.52 14.65 14.74
N PRO A 99 -13.53 15.96 14.33
CA PRO A 99 -14.51 16.62 13.46
C PRO A 99 -14.15 16.61 11.96
N PHE A 100 -13.03 16.04 11.55
CA PHE A 100 -12.45 16.16 10.21
C PHE A 100 -13.38 15.61 9.11
N ILE A 101 -14.04 14.47 9.37
CA ILE A 101 -14.98 13.85 8.42
C ILE A 101 -16.28 14.67 8.20
N LEU A 102 -16.52 15.68 9.05
CA LEU A 102 -17.66 16.58 8.96
C LEU A 102 -17.36 17.84 8.11
N GLY A 103 -16.31 17.80 7.29
CA GLY A 103 -15.91 18.91 6.43
C GLY A 103 -14.86 19.84 7.06
N LEU A 104 -14.38 19.55 8.27
CA LEU A 104 -13.38 20.34 8.97
C LEU A 104 -11.95 19.77 8.77
N GLU A 105 -11.66 19.18 7.63
CA GLU A 105 -10.35 18.58 7.31
C GLU A 105 -9.20 19.60 7.41
N ARG A 106 -9.48 20.88 7.11
CA ARG A 106 -8.49 21.96 7.18
C ARG A 106 -7.89 22.16 8.58
N LEU A 107 -8.61 21.75 9.63
CA LEU A 107 -8.07 21.83 11.00
C LEU A 107 -6.81 20.99 11.20
N ILE A 108 -6.62 19.93 10.41
CA ILE A 108 -5.41 19.11 10.46
C ILE A 108 -4.17 19.94 10.12
N ASP A 109 -4.32 20.94 9.27
CA ASP A 109 -3.20 21.76 8.79
C ASP A 109 -2.66 22.70 9.89
N PHE A 110 -3.48 23.05 10.89
CA PHE A 110 -3.12 23.92 11.99
C PHE A 110 -2.52 23.20 13.20
N ILE A 111 -2.71 21.86 13.31
CA ILE A 111 -2.28 21.08 14.47
C ILE A 111 -1.11 20.19 14.07
N GLY A 112 0.12 20.70 14.17
CA GLY A 112 1.34 20.05 13.71
C GLY A 112 1.52 18.58 14.15
N PRO A 113 1.35 18.21 15.44
CA PRO A 113 1.47 16.82 15.88
C PRO A 113 0.42 15.88 15.26
N ILE A 114 -0.84 16.32 15.17
CA ILE A 114 -1.93 15.55 14.56
C ILE A 114 -1.67 15.31 13.07
N ARG A 115 -1.13 16.34 12.40
CA ARG A 115 -0.77 16.25 10.99
C ARG A 115 0.20 15.12 10.66
N GLN A 116 1.03 14.72 11.61
CA GLN A 116 2.04 13.67 11.41
C GLN A 116 1.54 12.26 11.74
N MET A 117 0.32 12.10 12.25
CA MET A 117 -0.23 10.79 12.61
C MET A 117 -0.59 10.00 11.35
N ARG A 118 -0.15 8.76 11.26
CA ARG A 118 -0.47 7.86 10.16
C ARG A 118 -1.89 7.30 10.24
N GLY A 119 -2.36 7.01 11.45
CA GLY A 119 -3.68 6.44 11.70
C GLY A 119 -4.20 6.83 13.07
N ILE A 120 -5.49 7.14 13.13
CA ILE A 120 -6.16 7.60 14.37
C ILE A 120 -7.02 6.51 15.03
N ALA A 121 -7.17 5.35 14.39
CA ALA A 121 -8.00 4.26 14.90
C ALA A 121 -7.62 3.81 16.32
N ARG A 122 -6.33 3.84 16.66
CA ARG A 122 -5.83 3.42 17.99
C ARG A 122 -6.32 4.30 19.14
N PHE A 123 -6.80 5.50 18.86
CA PHE A 123 -7.46 6.35 19.86
C PHE A 123 -8.81 5.77 20.36
N ALA A 124 -9.30 4.68 19.78
CA ALA A 124 -10.41 3.91 20.33
C ALA A 124 -10.04 3.06 21.55
N TRP A 125 -8.76 2.74 21.78
CA TRP A 125 -8.33 1.88 22.88
C TRP A 125 -8.60 2.44 24.28
N PRO A 126 -8.45 3.75 24.58
CA PRO A 126 -8.88 4.31 25.85
C PRO A 126 -10.36 4.00 26.14
N PHE A 127 -11.23 4.11 25.15
CA PHE A 127 -12.64 3.77 25.30
C PHE A 127 -12.84 2.27 25.59
N PHE A 128 -12.13 1.39 24.89
CA PHE A 128 -12.15 -0.05 25.16
C PHE A 128 -11.84 -0.35 26.63
N TYR A 129 -10.75 0.17 27.16
CA TYR A 129 -10.37 -0.09 28.56
C TYR A 129 -11.34 0.51 29.56
N ILE A 130 -11.71 1.76 29.36
CA ILE A 130 -12.56 2.49 30.32
C ILE A 130 -13.97 1.89 30.36
N MET A 131 -14.55 1.49 29.21
CA MET A 131 -15.87 0.86 29.18
C MET A 131 -15.89 -0.49 29.90
N ASN A 132 -14.85 -1.30 29.75
CA ASN A 132 -14.72 -2.54 30.48
C ASN A 132 -14.63 -2.30 32.00
N ILE A 133 -13.78 -1.36 32.44
CA ILE A 133 -13.63 -0.99 33.85
C ILE A 133 -14.96 -0.46 34.39
N LEU A 134 -15.63 0.44 33.71
CA LEU A 134 -16.90 1.01 34.13
C LEU A 134 -18.00 -0.05 34.25
N THR A 135 -18.07 -0.97 33.29
CA THR A 135 -19.08 -2.03 33.30
C THR A 135 -18.87 -2.97 34.49
N ILE A 136 -17.61 -3.38 34.73
CA ILE A 136 -17.26 -4.23 35.88
C ILE A 136 -17.52 -3.49 37.20
N TYR A 137 -17.09 -2.21 37.30
CA TYR A 137 -17.33 -1.37 38.47
C TYR A 137 -18.83 -1.25 38.80
N TRP A 138 -19.65 -1.05 37.77
CA TRP A 138 -21.09 -0.93 37.92
C TRP A 138 -21.74 -2.25 38.32
N LEU A 139 -21.37 -3.39 37.70
CA LEU A 139 -21.81 -4.73 38.07
C LEU A 139 -21.45 -5.06 39.55
N TRP A 140 -20.22 -4.73 39.93
CA TRP A 140 -19.76 -4.92 41.33
C TRP A 140 -20.59 -4.13 42.32
N ASN A 141 -20.80 -2.83 42.08
CA ASN A 141 -21.61 -1.99 42.98
C ASN A 141 -23.08 -2.44 43.02
N TRP A 142 -23.62 -2.85 41.90
CA TRP A 142 -24.98 -3.38 41.83
C TRP A 142 -25.12 -4.69 42.60
N TRP A 143 -24.19 -5.63 42.43
CA TRP A 143 -24.14 -6.88 43.19
C TRP A 143 -24.04 -6.63 44.68
N LYS A 144 -23.16 -5.72 45.10
CA LYS A 144 -22.97 -5.36 46.49
C LYS A 144 -24.20 -4.69 47.11
N SER A 145 -24.95 -3.88 46.34
CA SER A 145 -26.11 -3.13 46.85
C SER A 145 -27.37 -3.97 47.04
N LYS A 146 -27.42 -5.17 46.46
CA LYS A 146 -28.61 -6.03 46.45
C LYS A 146 -28.58 -7.22 47.43
N ASP A 147 -27.80 -7.14 48.47
CA ASP A 147 -27.69 -8.13 49.56
C ASP A 147 -27.94 -9.59 49.07
N LYS A 148 -27.01 -10.13 48.32
CA LYS A 148 -27.02 -11.51 47.81
C LYS A 148 -28.25 -11.90 46.96
N ASN A 149 -28.87 -10.97 46.28
CA ASN A 149 -29.99 -11.26 45.40
C ASN A 149 -29.54 -12.21 44.26
N LEU A 150 -30.27 -13.30 44.08
CA LEU A 150 -30.01 -14.33 43.06
C LEU A 150 -29.92 -13.74 41.67
N ILE A 151 -30.72 -12.73 41.34
CA ILE A 151 -30.71 -12.04 40.05
C ILE A 151 -29.37 -11.32 39.80
N ALA A 152 -28.87 -10.59 40.83
CA ALA A 152 -27.59 -9.89 40.70
C ALA A 152 -26.41 -10.88 40.53
N ALA A 153 -26.45 -11.99 41.28
CA ALA A 153 -25.48 -13.08 41.12
C ALA A 153 -25.53 -13.70 39.73
N SER A 154 -26.73 -14.03 39.25
CA SER A 154 -26.90 -14.63 37.91
C SER A 154 -26.41 -13.72 36.80
N VAL A 155 -26.76 -12.42 36.82
CA VAL A 155 -26.29 -11.45 35.79
C VAL A 155 -24.77 -11.28 35.84
N THR A 156 -24.17 -11.21 37.03
CA THR A 156 -22.71 -11.12 37.17
C THR A 156 -22.02 -12.37 36.63
N THR A 157 -22.57 -13.56 36.92
CA THR A 157 -22.05 -14.84 36.42
C THR A 157 -22.14 -14.90 34.90
N VAL A 158 -23.25 -14.49 34.30
CA VAL A 158 -23.42 -14.41 32.82
C VAL A 158 -22.41 -13.42 32.21
N ALA A 159 -22.23 -12.25 32.85
CA ALA A 159 -21.27 -11.26 32.39
C ALA A 159 -19.82 -11.81 32.40
N LEU A 160 -19.43 -12.48 33.50
CA LEU A 160 -18.14 -13.15 33.60
C LEU A 160 -17.97 -14.25 32.55
N PHE A 161 -19.02 -15.07 32.33
CA PHE A 161 -19.01 -16.09 31.32
C PHE A 161 -18.81 -15.49 29.92
N MET A 162 -19.48 -14.38 29.59
CA MET A 162 -19.29 -13.66 28.33
C MET A 162 -17.86 -13.15 28.17
N ILE A 163 -17.27 -12.54 29.21
CA ILE A 163 -15.87 -12.08 29.20
C ILE A 163 -14.92 -13.25 28.94
N CYS A 164 -15.09 -14.35 29.67
CA CYS A 164 -14.25 -15.55 29.50
C CYS A 164 -14.38 -16.14 28.08
N THR A 165 -15.59 -16.15 27.54
CA THR A 165 -15.86 -16.64 26.18
C THR A 165 -15.20 -15.77 25.13
N ASP A 166 -15.36 -14.45 25.22
CA ASP A 166 -14.69 -13.49 24.32
C ASP A 166 -13.16 -13.62 24.39
N ALA A 167 -12.61 -13.71 25.61
CA ALA A 167 -11.18 -13.89 25.82
C ALA A 167 -10.68 -15.21 25.22
N TYR A 168 -11.38 -16.31 25.47
CA TYR A 168 -11.03 -17.63 24.94
C TYR A 168 -10.97 -17.63 23.41
N TYR A 169 -12.00 -17.11 22.73
CA TYR A 169 -12.03 -17.08 21.27
C TYR A 169 -10.97 -16.14 20.70
N ASN A 170 -10.72 -14.99 21.35
CA ASN A 170 -9.67 -14.09 20.92
C ASN A 170 -8.28 -14.73 21.03
N VAL A 171 -7.96 -15.34 22.18
CA VAL A 171 -6.69 -16.03 22.41
C VAL A 171 -6.53 -17.20 21.43
N ARG A 172 -7.57 -18.03 21.25
CA ARG A 172 -7.54 -19.17 20.33
C ARG A 172 -7.30 -18.73 18.87
N ASN A 173 -7.99 -17.69 18.41
CA ASN A 173 -7.84 -17.19 17.05
C ASN A 173 -6.46 -16.57 16.83
N LYS A 174 -5.96 -15.82 17.78
CA LYS A 174 -4.61 -15.23 17.72
C LYS A 174 -3.52 -16.28 17.90
N GLY A 175 -3.70 -17.24 18.82
CA GLY A 175 -2.77 -18.37 19.00
C GLY A 175 -2.56 -19.12 17.70
N LYS A 176 -3.64 -19.50 17.01
CA LYS A 176 -3.54 -20.17 15.70
C LYS A 176 -2.81 -19.33 14.65
N SER A 177 -2.97 -18.02 14.67
CA SER A 177 -2.21 -17.17 13.76
C SER A 177 -0.73 -17.05 14.13
N LEU A 178 -0.41 -17.16 15.42
CA LEU A 178 0.97 -17.14 15.92
C LEU A 178 1.71 -18.47 15.65
N GLU A 179 1.02 -19.61 15.67
CA GLU A 179 1.61 -20.91 15.31
C GLU A 179 2.19 -20.93 13.89
N ASN A 180 1.62 -20.14 12.98
CA ASN A 180 2.06 -20.01 11.59
C ASN A 180 3.04 -18.84 11.36
N ILE A 181 3.35 -18.06 12.39
CA ILE A 181 4.37 -17.02 12.30
C ILE A 181 5.72 -17.68 12.52
N MET A 182 6.64 -17.44 11.59
CA MET A 182 7.99 -17.97 11.67
C MET A 182 8.54 -17.85 13.10
N PRO A 183 8.91 -18.94 13.74
CA PRO A 183 9.74 -18.89 14.93
C PRO A 183 11.01 -18.16 14.55
N ALA A 184 11.64 -17.45 15.43
CA ALA A 184 13.04 -17.25 15.16
C ALA A 184 13.60 -15.89 14.78
N LEU A 185 12.87 -14.79 14.86
CA LEU A 185 13.58 -13.54 15.12
C LEU A 185 14.25 -13.55 16.52
N THR A 186 13.80 -14.43 17.41
CA THR A 186 14.29 -14.58 18.78
C THR A 186 15.10 -15.84 19.03
N ASP A 187 15.02 -16.83 18.13
CA ASP A 187 15.77 -18.07 18.29
C ASP A 187 17.25 -17.84 18.00
N GLN A 188 18.07 -18.02 19.02
CA GLN A 188 19.51 -17.79 18.93
C GLN A 188 20.26 -19.00 18.32
N ASN A 189 19.55 -20.08 18.04
CA ASN A 189 20.16 -21.24 17.43
C ASN A 189 20.39 -20.98 15.93
N ASN A 190 21.63 -20.65 15.59
CA ASN A 190 22.15 -20.53 14.21
C ASN A 190 22.11 -21.85 13.40
N GLU A 191 21.33 -22.83 13.83
CA GLU A 191 21.23 -24.15 13.19
C GLU A 191 20.23 -24.19 12.03
N ASP A 192 19.54 -23.07 11.73
CA ASP A 192 18.70 -23.00 10.54
C ASP A 192 19.58 -23.18 9.29
N PRO A 193 19.40 -24.27 8.53
CA PRO A 193 20.16 -24.52 7.32
C PRO A 193 20.16 -23.35 6.33
N ASP A 194 19.08 -22.55 6.35
CA ASP A 194 18.93 -21.38 5.50
C ASP A 194 19.84 -20.20 5.91
N ASN A 195 20.50 -20.25 7.07
CA ASN A 195 21.42 -19.20 7.54
C ASN A 195 22.89 -19.66 7.58
N GLN A 196 23.19 -20.94 7.32
CA GLN A 196 24.59 -21.46 7.38
C GLN A 196 25.52 -20.79 6.37
N TRP A 197 24.99 -20.28 5.27
CA TRP A 197 25.78 -19.53 4.27
C TRP A 197 26.45 -18.29 4.83
N LEU A 198 25.87 -17.64 5.86
CA LEU A 198 26.44 -16.46 6.51
C LEU A 198 27.80 -16.76 7.16
N GLN A 199 28.01 -17.98 7.66
CA GLN A 199 29.27 -18.39 8.28
C GLN A 199 30.39 -18.66 7.25
N ARG A 200 30.01 -18.85 5.97
CA ARG A 200 30.93 -19.13 4.87
C ARG A 200 31.42 -17.89 4.13
N LEU A 201 30.82 -16.74 4.40
CA LEU A 201 31.14 -15.47 3.75
C LEU A 201 31.87 -14.52 4.70
N ASP A 202 32.83 -13.81 4.14
CA ASP A 202 33.44 -12.64 4.77
C ASP A 202 32.45 -11.44 4.59
N LEU A 203 31.64 -11.22 5.61
CA LEU A 203 30.53 -10.24 5.55
C LEU A 203 31.05 -8.79 5.53
N ASP A 204 32.27 -8.54 6.04
CA ASP A 204 32.88 -7.21 6.06
C ASP A 204 33.19 -6.70 4.63
N ARG A 205 33.19 -7.57 3.64
CA ARG A 205 33.35 -7.22 2.23
C ARG A 205 32.13 -6.57 1.60
N TYR A 206 30.94 -6.67 2.22
CA TYR A 206 29.69 -6.21 1.62
C TYR A 206 29.18 -4.95 2.31
N GLN A 207 28.63 -4.01 1.51
CA GLN A 207 28.08 -2.78 2.07
C GLN A 207 26.60 -2.89 2.45
N ALA A 208 25.82 -3.72 1.76
CA ALA A 208 24.40 -3.93 2.05
C ALA A 208 23.83 -5.15 1.32
N ILE A 209 22.65 -5.57 1.75
CA ILE A 209 21.84 -6.62 1.14
C ILE A 209 20.80 -6.01 0.20
N ILE A 210 20.69 -6.55 -1.03
CA ILE A 210 19.61 -6.27 -1.98
C ILE A 210 18.74 -7.51 -2.12
N PRO A 211 17.50 -7.50 -1.61
CA PRO A 211 16.57 -8.61 -1.79
C PRO A 211 15.90 -8.56 -3.17
N LEU A 212 15.74 -9.71 -3.82
CA LEU A 212 14.99 -9.87 -5.07
C LEU A 212 14.00 -11.06 -4.97
N PRO A 213 12.70 -10.91 -5.27
CA PRO A 213 12.04 -9.69 -5.74
C PRO A 213 12.11 -8.54 -4.73
N TYR A 214 12.39 -7.35 -5.25
CA TYR A 214 12.59 -6.19 -4.39
C TYR A 214 11.29 -5.79 -3.69
N PHE A 215 11.42 -5.34 -2.44
CA PHE A 215 10.30 -4.80 -1.70
C PHE A 215 10.59 -3.41 -1.12
N HIS A 216 9.59 -2.56 -1.16
CA HIS A 216 9.57 -1.28 -0.49
C HIS A 216 8.17 -1.01 0.05
N ILE A 217 7.99 -1.12 1.35
CA ILE A 217 6.73 -0.89 2.04
C ILE A 217 6.94 0.26 3.03
N GLY A 218 6.41 1.42 2.69
CA GLY A 218 6.52 2.63 3.48
C GLY A 218 5.18 3.34 3.65
N SER A 219 5.18 4.48 4.35
CA SER A 219 4.02 5.36 4.46
C SER A 219 3.84 6.22 3.22
N GLU A 220 4.86 6.31 2.38
CA GLU A 220 4.93 7.12 1.17
C GLU A 220 4.66 6.23 -0.05
N ASN A 221 3.80 6.57 -0.82
CA ASN A 221 3.34 6.36 -2.19
C ASN A 221 3.79 5.16 -3.01
N ILE A 222 5.02 4.74 -2.93
CA ILE A 222 5.55 3.62 -3.66
C ILE A 222 5.48 2.42 -2.73
N TRP A 223 4.69 1.44 -3.13
CA TRP A 223 4.51 0.22 -2.36
C TRP A 223 4.79 -0.97 -3.28
N LEU A 224 6.01 -1.44 -3.24
CA LEU A 224 6.42 -2.65 -3.92
C LEU A 224 6.33 -3.81 -2.92
N ASP A 225 5.37 -4.69 -3.13
CA ASP A 225 5.21 -5.90 -2.30
C ASP A 225 6.28 -6.92 -2.71
N GLY A 226 7.13 -7.29 -1.77
CA GLY A 226 7.96 -8.47 -1.93
C GLY A 226 7.10 -9.73 -2.03
N GLN A 227 7.51 -10.64 -2.90
CA GLN A 227 6.87 -11.94 -3.07
C GLN A 227 7.74 -13.04 -2.44
N CYS A 228 7.20 -14.27 -2.37
CA CYS A 228 7.97 -15.45 -1.95
C CYS A 228 8.54 -15.36 -0.53
N ASP A 229 7.85 -14.69 0.37
CA ASP A 229 8.27 -14.48 1.77
C ASP A 229 9.64 -13.78 1.92
N ILE A 230 10.08 -13.06 0.88
CA ILE A 230 11.38 -12.39 0.83
C ILE A 230 11.59 -11.43 1.98
N ILE A 231 10.53 -10.76 2.45
CA ILE A 231 10.60 -9.73 3.50
C ILE A 231 11.13 -10.33 4.80
N ASN A 232 10.46 -11.38 5.31
CA ASN A 232 10.85 -12.01 6.57
C ASN A 232 12.26 -12.59 6.49
N LYS A 233 12.54 -13.29 5.40
CA LYS A 233 13.85 -13.94 5.17
C LYS A 233 14.97 -12.92 5.05
N THR A 234 14.74 -11.79 4.39
CA THR A 234 15.72 -10.69 4.34
C THR A 234 16.02 -10.15 5.73
N PHE A 235 14.99 -9.89 6.56
CA PHE A 235 15.21 -9.36 7.91
C PHE A 235 15.92 -10.36 8.84
N ILE A 236 15.68 -11.65 8.68
CA ILE A 236 16.45 -12.70 9.36
C ILE A 236 17.93 -12.61 8.93
N SER A 237 18.20 -12.50 7.63
CA SER A 237 19.55 -12.36 7.10
C SER A 237 20.24 -11.07 7.60
N VAL A 238 19.52 -9.94 7.62
CA VAL A 238 20.01 -8.65 8.18
C VAL A 238 20.38 -8.80 9.66
N LYS A 239 19.50 -9.41 10.46
CA LYS A 239 19.75 -9.63 11.90
C LYS A 239 21.02 -10.47 12.11
N ASN A 240 21.18 -11.54 11.35
CA ASN A 240 22.26 -12.50 11.55
C ASN A 240 23.59 -12.05 10.93
N SER A 241 23.56 -11.23 9.86
CA SER A 241 24.75 -10.71 9.19
C SER A 241 25.25 -9.38 9.75
N GLY A 242 24.36 -8.58 10.37
CA GLY A 242 24.65 -7.19 10.71
C GLY A 242 24.67 -6.22 9.52
N LEU A 243 24.51 -6.70 8.30
CA LEU A 243 24.50 -5.87 7.10
C LEU A 243 23.19 -5.09 6.97
N PRO A 244 23.22 -3.81 6.56
CA PRO A 244 22.00 -3.07 6.21
C PRO A 244 21.34 -3.65 4.96
N THR A 245 20.05 -3.36 4.75
CA THR A 245 19.35 -3.77 3.53
C THR A 245 18.76 -2.58 2.79
N MET A 246 18.71 -2.67 1.46
CA MET A 246 17.98 -1.72 0.62
C MET A 246 16.48 -2.00 0.62
N GLY A 247 16.05 -3.22 0.93
CA GLY A 247 14.63 -3.54 1.14
C GLY A 247 14.07 -2.79 2.35
N SER A 248 12.89 -2.18 2.20
CA SER A 248 12.32 -1.32 3.23
C SER A 248 10.94 -1.79 3.67
N LEU A 249 10.77 -1.93 4.99
CA LEU A 249 9.47 -2.10 5.66
C LEU A 249 9.42 -1.14 6.84
N LEU A 250 9.08 0.12 6.57
CA LEU A 250 9.12 1.20 7.55
C LEU A 250 7.76 1.91 7.62
N SER A 251 7.36 2.28 8.83
CA SER A 251 6.13 3.05 9.02
C SER A 251 6.27 4.51 8.56
N ARG A 252 7.50 4.99 8.38
CA ARG A 252 7.82 6.33 7.88
C ARG A 252 9.11 6.29 7.08
N THR A 253 9.03 6.71 5.83
CA THR A 253 10.17 6.98 4.95
C THR A 253 9.99 8.37 4.36
N SER A 254 11.05 9.09 4.05
CA SER A 254 10.93 10.33 3.30
C SER A 254 10.71 10.01 1.82
N LEU A 255 10.01 10.88 1.09
CA LEU A 255 9.80 10.67 -0.34
C LEU A 255 11.12 10.56 -1.10
N ASN A 256 12.11 11.40 -0.75
CA ASN A 256 13.42 11.37 -1.41
C ASN A 256 14.13 10.03 -1.18
N GLN A 257 14.17 9.54 0.06
CA GLN A 257 14.76 8.22 0.36
C GLN A 257 14.03 7.09 -0.36
N THR A 258 12.69 7.16 -0.42
CA THR A 258 11.87 6.18 -1.14
C THR A 258 12.23 6.17 -2.63
N ILE A 259 12.27 7.34 -3.27
CA ILE A 259 12.62 7.47 -4.69
C ILE A 259 14.04 6.97 -4.94
N GLU A 260 15.00 7.34 -4.09
CA GLU A 260 16.39 6.91 -4.20
C GLU A 260 16.52 5.39 -4.12
N ASN A 261 15.94 4.76 -3.12
CA ASN A 261 15.99 3.31 -2.96
C ASN A 261 15.30 2.57 -4.10
N VAL A 262 14.11 3.03 -4.49
CA VAL A 262 13.32 2.37 -5.54
C VAL A 262 13.96 2.57 -6.92
N SER A 263 14.48 3.75 -7.23
CA SER A 263 15.11 4.01 -8.53
C SER A 263 16.40 3.21 -8.76
N ALA A 264 17.06 2.78 -7.70
CA ALA A 264 18.23 1.88 -7.81
C ALA A 264 17.86 0.50 -8.36
N ILE A 265 16.63 0.04 -8.10
CA ILE A 265 16.20 -1.34 -8.36
C ILE A 265 15.15 -1.44 -9.46
N THR A 266 14.46 -0.35 -9.81
CA THR A 266 13.56 -0.30 -10.97
C THR A 266 14.35 -0.17 -12.27
N ALA A 267 13.67 -0.15 -13.41
CA ALA A 267 14.34 0.07 -14.69
C ALA A 267 15.15 1.38 -14.64
N PRO A 268 16.42 1.38 -15.08
CA PRO A 268 17.27 2.55 -15.03
C PRO A 268 16.64 3.73 -15.78
N SER A 269 16.64 4.90 -15.14
CA SER A 269 16.16 6.15 -15.75
C SER A 269 17.32 7.08 -16.06
N CYS A 270 17.08 8.06 -16.91
CA CYS A 270 18.08 9.06 -17.31
C CYS A 270 18.56 9.97 -16.14
N LYS A 271 17.91 9.91 -15.00
CA LYS A 271 18.30 10.66 -13.80
C LYS A 271 18.66 9.70 -12.68
N ASN A 272 19.89 9.21 -12.69
CA ASN A 272 20.40 8.26 -11.71
C ASN A 272 20.97 8.99 -10.49
N TYR A 273 20.11 9.40 -9.57
CA TYR A 273 20.53 10.11 -8.34
C TYR A 273 21.31 9.26 -7.35
N TYR A 274 21.27 7.94 -7.49
CA TYR A 274 21.80 7.01 -6.48
C TYR A 274 23.24 6.55 -6.76
N LEU A 275 23.70 6.55 -8.00
CA LEU A 275 25.04 6.03 -8.34
C LEU A 275 26.18 6.77 -7.61
N ASN A 276 25.99 8.05 -7.33
CA ASN A 276 26.98 8.89 -6.65
C ASN A 276 26.82 8.86 -5.11
N ARG A 277 25.92 8.07 -4.56
CA ARG A 277 25.58 8.09 -3.12
C ARG A 277 26.01 6.84 -2.35
N TYR A 278 26.47 5.83 -3.02
CA TYR A 278 27.02 4.67 -2.33
C TYR A 278 28.32 5.06 -1.63
N PRO A 279 28.43 4.79 -0.31
CA PRO A 279 29.56 5.26 0.48
C PRO A 279 30.87 4.59 0.10
N THR A 280 30.83 3.43 -0.56
CA THR A 280 31.99 2.62 -0.90
C THR A 280 31.84 1.92 -2.26
N GLU A 281 32.99 1.46 -2.81
CA GLU A 281 33.02 0.57 -3.98
C GLU A 281 32.78 -0.92 -3.59
N MET A 282 32.50 -1.19 -2.33
CA MET A 282 32.23 -2.55 -1.84
C MET A 282 31.00 -3.13 -2.54
N PRO A 283 30.99 -4.43 -2.84
CA PRO A 283 29.87 -5.07 -3.49
C PRO A 283 28.62 -5.14 -2.59
N PHE A 284 27.48 -5.31 -3.23
CA PHE A 284 26.22 -5.67 -2.60
C PHE A 284 26.06 -7.19 -2.58
N LEU A 285 25.39 -7.68 -1.56
CA LEU A 285 24.95 -9.07 -1.47
C LEU A 285 23.51 -9.15 -1.99
N LEU A 286 23.30 -9.82 -3.13
CA LEU A 286 21.96 -10.07 -3.66
C LEU A 286 21.40 -11.35 -3.06
N LEU A 287 20.26 -11.28 -2.41
CA LEU A 287 19.47 -12.44 -1.98
C LEU A 287 18.29 -12.64 -2.94
N VAL A 288 18.44 -13.62 -3.82
CA VAL A 288 17.47 -13.87 -4.89
C VAL A 288 16.56 -15.03 -4.48
N ALA A 289 15.32 -14.74 -4.10
CA ALA A 289 14.38 -15.78 -3.73
C ALA A 289 14.07 -16.71 -4.92
N ARG A 290 13.98 -18.01 -4.64
CA ARG A 290 13.63 -19.04 -5.62
C ARG A 290 12.14 -19.04 -5.89
N CYS A 291 11.66 -18.07 -6.65
CA CYS A 291 10.31 -17.98 -7.15
C CYS A 291 10.30 -17.50 -8.59
N GLU A 292 9.25 -17.84 -9.33
CA GLU A 292 9.21 -17.64 -10.78
C GLU A 292 9.11 -16.18 -11.20
N LYS A 293 8.49 -15.32 -10.39
CA LYS A 293 8.16 -13.96 -10.79
C LYS A 293 9.25 -12.96 -10.39
N LYS A 294 10.09 -12.61 -11.38
CA LYS A 294 11.06 -11.51 -11.30
C LYS A 294 10.80 -10.52 -12.41
N TYR A 295 10.91 -9.24 -12.10
CA TYR A 295 10.77 -8.18 -13.12
C TYR A 295 11.96 -8.17 -14.09
N PRO A 296 11.80 -7.65 -15.32
CA PRO A 296 12.89 -7.60 -16.29
C PRO A 296 14.16 -6.93 -15.77
N HIS A 297 14.02 -5.82 -15.06
CA HIS A 297 15.15 -5.09 -14.47
C HIS A 297 15.84 -5.86 -13.34
N GLU A 298 15.12 -6.68 -12.57
CA GLU A 298 15.72 -7.57 -11.57
C GLU A 298 16.54 -8.69 -12.22
N LYS A 299 16.08 -9.22 -13.35
CA LYS A 299 16.83 -10.21 -14.15
C LYS A 299 18.13 -9.63 -14.69
N GLU A 300 18.14 -8.33 -15.05
CA GLU A 300 19.38 -7.66 -15.48
C GLU A 300 20.36 -7.54 -14.33
N LEU A 301 19.93 -7.20 -13.10
CA LEU A 301 20.80 -7.19 -11.93
C LEU A 301 21.43 -8.57 -11.69
N ILE A 302 20.64 -9.63 -11.74
CA ILE A 302 21.14 -11.01 -11.55
C ILE A 302 22.13 -11.39 -12.65
N ARG A 303 21.88 -11.02 -13.92
CA ARG A 303 22.77 -11.32 -15.06
C ARG A 303 24.15 -10.69 -14.90
N HIS A 304 24.23 -9.52 -14.25
CA HIS A 304 25.48 -8.78 -14.04
C HIS A 304 26.11 -9.02 -12.66
N ALA A 305 25.56 -9.96 -11.89
CA ALA A 305 26.05 -10.36 -10.59
C ALA A 305 26.82 -11.70 -10.67
N ASN A 306 27.80 -11.89 -9.81
CA ASN A 306 28.56 -13.12 -9.68
C ASN A 306 27.85 -14.05 -8.70
N TRP A 307 27.54 -15.27 -9.10
CA TRP A 307 26.98 -16.29 -8.21
C TRP A 307 28.02 -16.68 -7.14
N ILE A 308 27.58 -16.81 -5.89
CA ILE A 308 28.44 -17.17 -4.75
C ILE A 308 28.00 -18.51 -4.15
N ASP A 309 26.71 -18.61 -3.79
CA ASP A 309 26.19 -19.75 -3.02
C ASP A 309 24.69 -19.89 -3.22
N SER A 310 24.11 -20.96 -2.68
CA SER A 310 22.68 -21.16 -2.67
C SER A 310 22.22 -21.84 -1.38
N THR A 311 20.97 -21.53 -0.99
CA THR A 311 20.26 -22.19 0.11
C THR A 311 18.99 -22.85 -0.38
N GLY A 312 18.20 -23.45 0.51
CA GLY A 312 16.86 -23.93 0.18
C GLY A 312 15.94 -22.84 -0.37
N VAL A 313 16.16 -21.58 0.00
CA VAL A 313 15.26 -20.44 -0.26
C VAL A 313 15.85 -19.36 -1.14
N PHE A 314 17.18 -19.19 -1.19
CA PHE A 314 17.88 -18.15 -1.95
C PHE A 314 18.94 -18.72 -2.86
N ASP A 315 19.14 -18.04 -3.99
CA ASP A 315 20.41 -17.99 -4.69
C ASP A 315 21.11 -16.69 -4.30
N ILE A 316 22.40 -16.75 -4.01
CA ILE A 316 23.18 -15.66 -3.43
C ILE A 316 24.22 -15.20 -4.44
N TYR A 317 24.25 -13.90 -4.70
CA TYR A 317 25.15 -13.28 -5.68
C TYR A 317 25.86 -12.08 -5.08
N GLU A 318 27.01 -11.75 -5.67
CA GLU A 318 27.76 -10.53 -5.44
C GLU A 318 27.52 -9.56 -6.60
N LEU A 319 27.07 -8.33 -6.30
CA LEU A 319 26.84 -7.28 -7.29
C LEU A 319 27.72 -6.07 -6.98
N HIS A 320 28.66 -5.76 -7.87
CA HIS A 320 29.47 -4.55 -7.74
C HIS A 320 28.69 -3.29 -8.11
N PRO A 321 28.89 -2.14 -7.43
CA PRO A 321 28.22 -0.87 -7.75
C PRO A 321 28.35 -0.46 -9.23
N LYS A 322 29.49 -0.74 -9.85
CA LYS A 322 29.73 -0.49 -11.29
C LYS A 322 28.74 -1.19 -12.22
N ALA A 323 28.14 -2.30 -11.77
CA ALA A 323 27.15 -3.04 -12.57
C ALA A 323 25.94 -2.18 -12.92
N PHE A 324 25.50 -1.28 -12.05
CA PHE A 324 24.36 -0.40 -12.32
C PHE A 324 24.62 0.48 -13.56
N LYS A 325 25.82 1.07 -13.67
CA LYS A 325 26.20 1.86 -14.84
C LYS A 325 26.31 1.00 -16.10
N ILE A 326 26.95 -0.18 -15.99
CA ILE A 326 27.07 -1.13 -17.09
C ILE A 326 25.70 -1.56 -17.62
N ILE A 327 24.76 -1.87 -16.73
CA ILE A 327 23.39 -2.25 -17.08
C ILE A 327 22.72 -1.11 -17.84
N GLN A 328 22.81 0.12 -17.35
CA GLN A 328 22.18 1.28 -17.98
C GLN A 328 22.76 1.52 -19.38
N ASP A 329 24.08 1.55 -19.55
CA ASP A 329 24.75 1.76 -20.83
C ASP A 329 24.45 0.61 -21.80
N SER A 330 24.37 -0.63 -21.30
CA SER A 330 24.00 -1.80 -22.11
C SER A 330 22.55 -1.71 -22.60
N LEU A 331 21.62 -1.37 -21.72
CA LEU A 331 20.21 -1.20 -22.09
C LEU A 331 20.03 -0.08 -23.11
N PHE A 332 20.68 1.07 -22.90
CA PHE A 332 20.68 2.17 -23.87
C PHE A 332 21.23 1.73 -25.21
N SER A 333 22.41 1.09 -25.24
CA SER A 333 23.05 0.61 -26.47
C SER A 333 22.20 -0.41 -27.22
N ASN A 334 21.49 -1.28 -26.50
CA ASN A 334 20.55 -2.24 -27.09
C ASN A 334 19.37 -1.52 -27.76
N VAL A 335 18.76 -0.55 -27.06
CA VAL A 335 17.63 0.21 -27.60
C VAL A 335 18.07 1.07 -28.82
N VAL A 336 19.26 1.68 -28.79
CA VAL A 336 19.83 2.40 -29.93
C VAL A 336 20.02 1.47 -31.15
N ARG A 337 20.55 0.27 -30.92
CA ARG A 337 20.74 -0.73 -31.97
C ARG A 337 19.42 -1.19 -32.54
N GLU A 338 18.42 -1.48 -31.71
CA GLU A 338 17.07 -1.84 -32.15
C GLU A 338 16.45 -0.71 -32.99
N TYR A 339 16.51 0.52 -32.47
CA TYR A 339 16.00 1.71 -33.16
C TYR A 339 16.66 1.93 -34.54
N SER A 340 17.94 1.59 -34.65
CA SER A 340 18.71 1.78 -35.90
C SER A 340 18.61 0.61 -36.90
N SER A 341 18.38 -0.62 -36.41
CA SER A 341 18.48 -1.85 -37.22
C SER A 341 17.12 -2.42 -37.64
N VAL A 342 16.05 -2.09 -36.96
CA VAL A 342 14.70 -2.56 -37.28
C VAL A 342 14.11 -1.66 -38.37
N ASN A 343 13.41 -2.23 -39.35
CA ASN A 343 12.61 -1.46 -40.32
C ASN A 343 11.42 -0.82 -39.56
N LEU A 344 11.66 0.37 -39.01
CA LEU A 344 10.64 1.11 -38.30
C LEU A 344 9.77 1.92 -39.24
N HIS A 345 8.48 1.87 -39.05
CA HIS A 345 7.50 2.68 -39.74
C HIS A 345 7.26 3.98 -38.98
N LYS A 346 7.32 5.10 -39.69
CA LYS A 346 7.18 6.44 -39.10
C LYS A 346 5.73 6.92 -39.15
N PHE A 347 5.20 7.31 -37.98
CA PHE A 347 3.90 7.98 -37.81
C PHE A 347 4.10 9.32 -37.08
N ARG A 348 4.24 10.42 -37.81
CA ARG A 348 4.69 11.73 -37.30
C ARG A 348 6.07 11.61 -36.63
N ASP A 349 6.18 11.90 -35.35
CA ASP A 349 7.43 11.83 -34.58
C ASP A 349 7.60 10.51 -33.81
N ILE A 350 6.73 9.53 -34.09
CA ILE A 350 6.72 8.21 -33.47
C ILE A 350 7.14 7.17 -34.49
N TYR A 351 7.98 6.24 -34.07
CA TYR A 351 8.41 5.09 -34.86
C TYR A 351 7.87 3.80 -34.22
N THR A 352 7.50 2.83 -35.04
CA THR A 352 6.94 1.57 -34.59
C THR A 352 7.38 0.39 -35.45
N THR A 353 7.37 -0.79 -34.86
CA THR A 353 7.68 -2.05 -35.55
C THR A 353 6.57 -2.51 -36.50
N TYR A 354 5.40 -1.89 -36.48
CA TYR A 354 4.24 -2.31 -37.24
C TYR A 354 3.91 -1.32 -38.38
N SER A 355 3.54 -1.81 -39.54
CA SER A 355 3.29 -0.97 -40.74
C SER A 355 1.98 -0.19 -40.66
N ILE A 356 1.05 -0.60 -39.83
CA ILE A 356 -0.23 0.07 -39.56
C ILE A 356 -0.18 0.64 -38.15
N ARG A 357 -0.81 1.79 -37.95
CA ARG A 357 -0.92 2.38 -36.61
C ARG A 357 -1.89 1.59 -35.74
N ASN A 358 -1.36 0.62 -35.01
CA ASN A 358 -2.10 -0.23 -34.08
C ASN A 358 -1.87 0.14 -32.59
N PHE A 359 -1.54 1.39 -32.31
CA PHE A 359 -1.33 1.91 -30.95
C PHE A 359 -2.01 3.28 -30.79
N GLN A 360 -2.30 3.64 -29.53
CA GLN A 360 -2.72 4.98 -29.14
C GLN A 360 -1.68 5.58 -28.22
N PHE A 361 -1.22 6.78 -28.57
CA PHE A 361 -0.29 7.55 -27.76
C PHE A 361 -0.85 8.96 -27.54
N LEU A 362 -1.03 9.35 -26.26
CA LEU A 362 -1.65 10.59 -25.84
C LEU A 362 -0.65 11.38 -24.98
N THR A 363 -0.17 12.51 -25.49
CA THR A 363 0.81 13.38 -24.81
C THR A 363 0.16 14.50 -24.01
N PHE A 364 -1.10 14.84 -24.32
CA PHE A 364 -1.85 15.94 -23.69
C PHE A 364 -1.21 17.32 -23.82
N ASP A 365 -0.31 17.54 -24.78
CA ASP A 365 0.39 18.80 -25.01
C ASP A 365 -0.55 19.99 -25.29
N SER A 366 -1.76 19.73 -25.76
CA SER A 366 -2.81 20.74 -25.93
C SER A 366 -3.42 21.24 -24.61
N LEU A 367 -3.23 20.51 -23.51
CA LEU A 367 -3.68 20.88 -22.19
C LEU A 367 -2.54 21.61 -21.44
N LEU A 368 -2.19 22.81 -21.89
CA LEU A 368 -1.10 23.59 -21.31
C LEU A 368 -1.13 23.58 -19.79
N ASN A 369 -0.03 23.16 -19.18
CA ASN A 369 0.09 23.06 -17.73
C ASN A 369 1.56 23.25 -17.32
N ASP A 370 1.82 24.16 -16.39
CA ASP A 370 3.17 24.46 -15.86
C ASP A 370 3.83 23.26 -15.17
N THR A 371 3.07 22.19 -14.92
CA THR A 371 3.55 20.97 -14.25
C THR A 371 3.65 19.76 -15.17
N SER A 372 3.71 19.99 -16.50
CA SER A 372 3.88 18.91 -17.50
C SER A 372 5.13 18.07 -17.22
N PHE A 373 5.13 16.81 -17.63
CA PHE A 373 6.25 15.89 -17.44
C PHE A 373 7.16 15.86 -18.63
N PHE A 374 6.51 15.77 -19.76
CA PHE A 374 7.10 15.75 -21.09
C PHE A 374 6.27 16.72 -21.95
N GLY A 375 6.90 17.44 -22.86
CA GLY A 375 6.18 18.42 -23.66
C GLY A 375 5.59 19.60 -22.87
N SER A 376 4.48 20.17 -23.35
CA SER A 376 3.88 21.39 -22.85
C SER A 376 2.63 21.21 -21.99
N GLY A 377 2.11 19.98 -21.87
CA GLY A 377 0.88 19.72 -21.12
C GLY A 377 0.82 18.35 -20.47
N CYS A 378 -0.12 18.18 -19.55
CA CYS A 378 -0.45 16.89 -18.94
C CYS A 378 -1.94 16.83 -18.56
N LEU A 379 -2.49 15.64 -18.51
CA LEU A 379 -3.84 15.42 -18.02
C LEU A 379 -3.89 15.54 -16.49
N SER A 380 -4.61 16.52 -15.99
CA SER A 380 -4.78 16.73 -14.55
C SER A 380 -6.22 16.48 -14.12
N GLY A 381 -6.40 15.78 -13.02
CA GLY A 381 -7.71 15.48 -12.44
C GLY A 381 -7.71 15.58 -10.92
N LYS A 382 -8.90 15.84 -10.34
CA LYS A 382 -9.06 15.76 -8.90
C LYS A 382 -9.09 14.28 -8.48
N ALA A 383 -8.22 13.89 -7.57
CA ALA A 383 -8.02 12.49 -7.18
C ALA A 383 -9.32 11.78 -6.75
N LYS A 384 -10.22 12.49 -6.07
CA LYS A 384 -11.52 11.99 -5.63
C LYS A 384 -12.47 11.70 -6.80
N ASN A 385 -12.33 12.43 -7.89
CA ASN A 385 -13.16 12.27 -9.08
C ASN A 385 -12.56 11.20 -9.99
N ARG A 386 -13.42 10.62 -10.81
CA ARG A 386 -12.98 9.73 -11.86
C ARG A 386 -12.37 10.55 -12.99
N THR A 387 -11.08 10.32 -13.30
CA THR A 387 -10.36 10.92 -14.43
C THR A 387 -10.32 9.94 -15.57
N ILE A 388 -10.83 10.29 -16.73
CA ILE A 388 -10.81 9.44 -17.92
C ILE A 388 -9.45 9.60 -18.58
N LEU A 389 -8.72 8.49 -18.74
CA LEU A 389 -7.42 8.42 -19.39
C LEU A 389 -7.56 8.15 -20.88
N TYR A 390 -8.48 7.27 -21.26
CA TYR A 390 -8.77 6.90 -22.64
C TYR A 390 -10.23 6.47 -22.78
N THR A 391 -10.84 6.85 -23.89
CA THR A 391 -12.11 6.28 -24.36
C THR A 391 -12.04 6.18 -25.88
N GLY A 392 -12.28 4.99 -26.40
CA GLY A 392 -12.26 4.74 -27.83
C GLY A 392 -12.11 3.27 -28.19
N PRO A 393 -11.96 2.98 -29.49
CA PRO A 393 -11.79 1.62 -29.96
C PRO A 393 -10.45 1.04 -29.49
N VAL A 394 -10.38 -0.28 -29.41
CA VAL A 394 -9.11 -1.00 -29.21
C VAL A 394 -8.19 -0.74 -30.41
N PRO A 395 -6.94 -0.27 -30.18
CA PRO A 395 -5.97 -0.20 -31.28
C PRO A 395 -5.51 -1.62 -31.62
N SER A 396 -6.02 -2.20 -32.68
CA SER A 396 -5.83 -3.61 -33.02
C SER A 396 -5.02 -3.83 -34.29
N ASP A 397 -4.30 -4.94 -34.33
CA ASP A 397 -3.67 -5.54 -35.51
C ASP A 397 -4.24 -6.93 -35.81
N ASP A 398 -5.28 -7.35 -35.08
CA ASP A 398 -5.94 -8.66 -35.15
C ASP A 398 -5.03 -9.87 -34.84
N THR A 399 -3.77 -9.65 -34.44
CA THR A 399 -2.80 -10.71 -34.19
C THR A 399 -2.77 -11.16 -32.73
N THR A 400 -3.18 -10.29 -31.80
CA THR A 400 -3.19 -10.58 -30.35
C THR A 400 -4.36 -9.91 -29.64
N ARG A 401 -4.78 -10.50 -28.53
CA ARG A 401 -5.72 -9.90 -27.58
C ARG A 401 -5.04 -9.42 -26.30
N THR A 402 -3.72 -9.48 -26.24
CA THR A 402 -2.94 -9.03 -25.09
C THR A 402 -2.35 -7.65 -25.36
N TYR A 403 -2.60 -6.74 -24.43
CA TYR A 403 -2.26 -5.32 -24.54
C TYR A 403 -1.45 -4.85 -23.35
N ASN A 404 -0.59 -3.87 -23.59
CA ASN A 404 0.07 -3.10 -22.54
C ASN A 404 -0.48 -1.67 -22.52
N LEU A 405 -0.84 -1.23 -21.31
CA LEU A 405 -1.11 0.16 -20.97
C LEU A 405 0.07 0.70 -20.18
N THR A 406 0.77 1.70 -20.72
CA THR A 406 1.81 2.43 -20.01
C THR A 406 1.46 3.91 -19.91
N PHE A 407 1.80 4.54 -18.80
CA PHE A 407 1.66 5.98 -18.61
C PHE A 407 2.58 6.49 -17.51
N TRP A 408 2.98 7.74 -17.62
CA TRP A 408 3.68 8.43 -16.54
C TRP A 408 2.68 9.08 -15.60
N MET A 409 2.92 8.94 -14.32
CA MET A 409 2.12 9.56 -13.27
C MET A 409 3.00 10.36 -12.32
N SER A 410 2.62 11.61 -12.03
CA SER A 410 3.26 12.40 -11.00
C SER A 410 2.45 12.38 -9.72
N ASN A 411 3.19 12.37 -8.65
CA ASN A 411 2.64 12.61 -7.33
C ASN A 411 3.39 13.75 -6.66
N ILE A 412 2.83 14.92 -6.77
CA ILE A 412 3.33 16.10 -6.06
C ILE A 412 3.13 15.95 -4.54
N ARG A 413 2.17 15.09 -4.13
CA ARG A 413 1.87 14.76 -2.74
C ARG A 413 1.91 13.26 -2.52
N THR A 414 2.44 12.91 -1.42
CA THR A 414 2.88 11.57 -1.03
C THR A 414 1.77 10.53 -0.78
N ASP A 415 0.51 10.82 -0.99
CA ASP A 415 -0.61 9.96 -0.62
C ASP A 415 -1.43 9.41 -1.80
N LEU A 416 -0.97 9.61 -3.04
CA LEU A 416 -1.77 9.28 -4.22
C LEU A 416 -1.51 7.88 -4.81
N TYR A 417 -0.24 7.46 -4.96
CA TYR A 417 0.07 6.21 -5.64
C TYR A 417 -0.61 4.96 -5.04
N PRO A 418 -0.53 4.70 -3.73
CA PRO A 418 -1.08 3.47 -3.17
C PRO A 418 -2.59 3.35 -3.30
N ARG A 419 -3.28 4.48 -3.51
CA ARG A 419 -4.74 4.54 -3.52
C ARG A 419 -5.33 4.79 -4.89
N THR A 420 -4.50 5.12 -5.87
CA THR A 420 -4.96 5.28 -7.23
C THR A 420 -5.24 3.92 -7.85
N MET A 421 -6.49 3.71 -8.21
CA MET A 421 -6.96 2.54 -8.93
C MET A 421 -7.21 2.90 -10.37
N ILE A 422 -6.67 2.13 -11.27
CA ILE A 422 -7.03 2.17 -12.69
C ILE A 422 -8.14 1.16 -12.93
N THR A 423 -9.16 1.58 -13.65
CA THR A 423 -10.25 0.73 -14.08
C THR A 423 -10.28 0.71 -15.60
N ILE A 424 -10.20 -0.47 -16.19
CA ILE A 424 -10.37 -0.72 -17.63
C ILE A 424 -11.73 -1.38 -17.79
N ASN A 425 -12.65 -0.70 -18.44
CA ASN A 425 -13.95 -1.27 -18.85
C ASN A 425 -13.91 -1.57 -20.32
N GLU A 426 -14.25 -2.79 -20.68
CA GLU A 426 -14.44 -3.27 -22.04
C GLU A 426 -15.94 -3.35 -22.35
N THR A 427 -16.37 -2.77 -23.45
CA THR A 427 -17.76 -2.77 -23.90
C THR A 427 -17.83 -3.25 -25.34
N ASP A 428 -18.90 -3.99 -25.67
CA ASP A 428 -19.17 -4.43 -27.04
C ASP A 428 -19.68 -3.27 -27.93
N SER A 429 -19.92 -3.55 -29.20
CA SER A 429 -20.44 -2.57 -30.17
C SER A 429 -21.85 -2.05 -29.82
N LEU A 430 -22.57 -2.75 -28.97
CA LEU A 430 -23.91 -2.36 -28.48
C LEU A 430 -23.84 -1.54 -27.18
N GLY A 431 -22.63 -1.33 -26.64
CA GLY A 431 -22.41 -0.62 -25.38
C GLY A 431 -22.61 -1.48 -24.12
N ASN A 432 -22.81 -2.79 -24.25
CA ASN A 432 -22.90 -3.67 -23.12
C ASN A 432 -21.51 -3.90 -22.53
N LYS A 433 -21.45 -3.92 -21.20
CA LYS A 433 -20.21 -4.18 -20.49
C LYS A 433 -19.81 -5.67 -20.61
N VAL A 434 -18.65 -5.92 -21.20
CA VAL A 434 -18.08 -7.25 -21.40
C VAL A 434 -17.16 -7.63 -20.23
N ASN A 435 -16.24 -6.73 -19.86
CA ASN A 435 -15.25 -6.99 -18.82
C ASN A 435 -14.92 -5.73 -18.01
N THR A 436 -14.39 -5.93 -16.81
CA THR A 436 -13.82 -4.85 -15.98
C THR A 436 -12.60 -5.34 -15.24
N LEU A 437 -11.49 -4.69 -15.50
CA LEU A 437 -10.22 -4.93 -14.82
C LEU A 437 -9.91 -3.75 -13.90
N ASN A 438 -9.37 -4.05 -12.73
CA ASN A 438 -8.96 -3.04 -11.75
C ASN A 438 -7.57 -3.37 -11.23
N PHE A 439 -6.69 -2.39 -11.18
CA PHE A 439 -5.38 -2.57 -10.58
C PHE A 439 -4.91 -1.33 -9.81
N PRO A 440 -4.18 -1.51 -8.69
CA PRO A 440 -3.57 -0.42 -7.95
C PRO A 440 -2.28 0.03 -8.62
N VAL A 441 -2.11 1.32 -8.84
CA VAL A 441 -0.93 1.91 -9.48
C VAL A 441 0.36 1.57 -8.72
N SER A 442 0.32 1.54 -7.39
CA SER A 442 1.48 1.29 -6.55
C SER A 442 2.20 -0.05 -6.78
N LYS A 443 1.49 -1.03 -7.36
CA LYS A 443 2.04 -2.37 -7.64
C LYS A 443 2.56 -2.53 -9.07
N GLN A 444 2.51 -1.47 -9.87
CA GLN A 444 2.82 -1.49 -11.31
C GLN A 444 3.90 -0.46 -11.68
N ILE A 445 4.71 -0.05 -10.72
CA ILE A 445 5.78 0.92 -10.95
C ILE A 445 6.97 0.20 -11.56
N MET A 446 7.34 0.61 -12.77
CA MET A 446 8.41 -0.03 -13.55
C MET A 446 9.66 0.84 -13.66
N GLN A 447 9.50 2.16 -13.73
CA GLN A 447 10.60 3.12 -13.80
C GLN A 447 10.27 4.35 -12.96
N VAL A 448 11.26 4.93 -12.31
CA VAL A 448 11.09 6.15 -11.49
C VAL A 448 12.06 7.21 -11.97
N SER A 449 11.56 8.43 -12.19
CA SER A 449 12.36 9.60 -12.56
C SER A 449 11.93 10.81 -11.75
N GLY A 450 12.71 11.17 -10.73
CA GLY A 450 12.34 12.21 -9.78
C GLY A 450 11.03 11.86 -9.05
N ASN A 451 10.06 12.77 -9.08
CA ASN A 451 8.74 12.56 -8.48
C ASN A 451 7.71 11.89 -9.42
N LYS A 452 8.17 11.33 -10.54
CA LYS A 452 7.35 10.70 -11.56
C LYS A 452 7.63 9.21 -11.61
N ALA A 453 6.60 8.41 -11.86
CA ALA A 453 6.72 6.97 -12.04
C ALA A 453 6.04 6.54 -13.34
N LEU A 454 6.71 5.67 -14.08
CA LEU A 454 6.13 4.93 -15.19
C LEU A 454 5.37 3.74 -14.63
N ILE A 455 4.13 3.63 -15.03
CA ILE A 455 3.23 2.53 -14.69
C ILE A 455 3.05 1.69 -15.95
N GLU A 456 3.14 0.36 -15.80
CA GLU A 456 2.85 -0.59 -16.86
C GLU A 456 1.87 -1.65 -16.38
N TYR A 457 0.89 -1.94 -17.20
CA TYR A 457 -0.08 -3.00 -16.92
C TYR A 457 -0.41 -3.78 -18.16
N GLU A 458 -0.13 -5.08 -18.13
CA GLU A 458 -0.51 -6.02 -19.17
C GLU A 458 -1.89 -6.61 -18.88
N PHE A 459 -2.74 -6.67 -19.90
CA PHE A 459 -4.10 -7.19 -19.78
C PHE A 459 -4.56 -7.86 -21.07
N HIS A 460 -5.57 -8.72 -20.91
CA HIS A 460 -6.16 -9.48 -22.01
C HIS A 460 -7.59 -9.00 -22.27
N LEU A 461 -7.93 -8.80 -23.53
CA LEU A 461 -9.26 -8.41 -24.00
C LEU A 461 -10.08 -9.63 -24.43
N ALA A 462 -11.38 -9.53 -24.28
CA ALA A 462 -12.31 -10.52 -24.78
C ALA A 462 -12.39 -10.48 -26.31
N ASP A 463 -12.42 -9.26 -26.90
CA ASP A 463 -12.45 -9.06 -28.33
C ASP A 463 -11.79 -7.73 -28.76
N ASN A 464 -11.07 -7.73 -29.89
CA ASN A 464 -10.39 -6.55 -30.43
C ASN A 464 -11.34 -5.54 -31.07
N SER A 465 -12.57 -5.93 -31.39
CA SER A 465 -13.61 -5.04 -31.92
C SER A 465 -14.31 -4.18 -30.86
N ASN A 466 -14.01 -4.45 -29.58
CA ASN A 466 -14.62 -3.78 -28.45
C ASN A 466 -14.14 -2.33 -28.27
N GLN A 467 -14.87 -1.59 -27.46
CA GLN A 467 -14.53 -0.25 -27.02
C GLN A 467 -13.90 -0.31 -25.62
N LEU A 468 -12.95 0.57 -25.35
CA LEU A 468 -12.31 0.71 -24.05
C LEU A 468 -12.66 2.04 -23.39
N ASN A 469 -12.92 1.98 -22.09
CA ASN A 469 -12.95 3.15 -21.24
C ASN A 469 -11.98 2.93 -20.07
N ILE A 470 -10.84 3.63 -20.10
CA ILE A 470 -9.79 3.56 -19.10
C ILE A 470 -9.88 4.79 -18.22
N SER A 471 -9.94 4.59 -16.92
CA SER A 471 -10.07 5.69 -15.97
C SER A 471 -9.27 5.45 -14.68
N ALA A 472 -8.88 6.55 -14.08
CA ALA A 472 -8.19 6.59 -12.80
C ALA A 472 -9.06 7.23 -11.72
N GLN A 473 -9.04 6.66 -10.50
CA GLN A 473 -9.71 7.24 -9.34
C GLN A 473 -8.89 6.93 -8.08
N ASN A 474 -8.83 7.89 -7.17
CA ASN A 474 -8.24 7.68 -5.86
C ASN A 474 -9.33 7.75 -4.78
N ARG A 475 -9.39 6.73 -3.92
CA ARG A 475 -10.41 6.60 -2.86
C ARG A 475 -10.04 7.33 -1.56
N ILE A 476 -9.32 8.44 -1.64
CA ILE A 476 -8.99 9.27 -0.48
C ILE A 476 -10.02 10.37 -0.26
N LEU A 477 -10.14 10.83 0.99
CA LEU A 477 -11.07 11.90 1.35
C LEU A 477 -10.62 13.28 0.86
N ARG A 478 -9.31 13.49 0.71
CA ARG A 478 -8.74 14.77 0.27
C ARG A 478 -8.82 14.94 -1.23
N ASN A 479 -9.15 16.16 -1.63
CA ASN A 479 -9.25 16.55 -3.04
C ASN A 479 -7.88 16.97 -3.60
N ASN A 480 -6.96 16.03 -3.74
CA ASN A 480 -5.64 16.25 -4.33
C ASN A 480 -5.71 16.15 -5.86
N MET A 481 -4.78 16.81 -6.53
CA MET A 481 -4.61 16.66 -7.98
C MET A 481 -3.77 15.43 -8.28
N ILE A 482 -4.15 14.66 -9.28
CA ILE A 482 -3.35 13.62 -9.92
C ILE A 482 -3.08 14.02 -11.35
N GLN A 483 -1.88 13.70 -11.82
CA GLN A 483 -1.43 14.08 -13.16
C GLN A 483 -0.94 12.86 -13.89
N PHE A 484 -1.32 12.78 -15.17
CA PHE A 484 -0.95 11.70 -16.08
C PHE A 484 -0.39 12.31 -17.36
N ASP A 485 0.59 11.63 -17.93
CA ASP A 485 1.20 12.03 -19.16
C ASP A 485 1.67 10.82 -19.98
N ASN A 486 1.85 11.01 -21.27
CA ASN A 486 2.35 9.99 -22.19
C ASN A 486 1.63 8.65 -22.04
N ILE A 487 0.30 8.65 -22.19
CA ILE A 487 -0.48 7.40 -22.12
C ILE A 487 -0.29 6.64 -23.42
N LEU A 488 0.28 5.45 -23.33
CA LEU A 488 0.47 4.54 -24.46
C LEU A 488 -0.32 3.26 -24.26
N LEU A 489 -1.22 2.96 -25.18
CA LEU A 489 -1.97 1.71 -25.29
C LEU A 489 -1.55 1.01 -26.58
N ARG A 490 -1.04 -0.22 -26.48
CA ARG A 490 -0.50 -0.98 -27.61
C ARG A 490 -0.70 -2.49 -27.44
N PRO A 491 -0.78 -3.27 -28.53
CA PRO A 491 -0.56 -4.71 -28.48
C PRO A 491 0.83 -5.05 -27.92
N VAL A 492 0.98 -6.17 -27.25
CA VAL A 492 2.29 -6.61 -26.74
C VAL A 492 3.31 -6.88 -27.86
N THR A 493 2.83 -7.17 -29.06
CA THR A 493 3.63 -7.45 -30.27
C THR A 493 4.21 -6.20 -30.93
N THR A 494 3.76 -5.01 -30.56
CA THR A 494 4.13 -3.74 -31.18
C THR A 494 5.04 -2.94 -30.28
N ASP A 495 6.25 -2.63 -30.74
CA ASP A 495 7.13 -1.68 -30.07
C ASP A 495 6.96 -0.27 -30.65
N VAL A 496 6.98 0.71 -29.76
CA VAL A 496 6.82 2.15 -30.08
C VAL A 496 8.04 2.89 -29.58
N TYR A 497 8.64 3.71 -30.46
CA TYR A 497 9.85 4.48 -30.18
C TYR A 497 9.64 5.96 -30.42
N ILE A 498 10.22 6.78 -29.55
CA ILE A 498 10.33 8.24 -29.68
C ILE A 498 11.78 8.61 -29.37
N SER A 499 12.37 9.54 -30.11
CA SER A 499 13.73 10.00 -29.85
C SER A 499 13.82 11.52 -29.96
N ASP A 500 14.55 12.14 -29.04
CA ASP A 500 14.96 13.56 -29.09
C ASP A 500 16.44 13.75 -29.44
N GLY A 501 17.11 12.66 -29.86
CA GLY A 501 18.52 12.63 -30.21
C GLY A 501 19.45 12.23 -29.07
N SER A 502 19.16 12.61 -27.83
CA SER A 502 19.96 12.24 -26.63
C SER A 502 19.32 11.13 -25.82
N THR A 503 18.00 11.03 -25.90
CA THR A 503 17.16 10.09 -25.15
C THR A 503 16.30 9.31 -26.14
N ILE A 504 16.14 8.03 -25.90
CA ILE A 504 15.18 7.18 -26.63
C ILE A 504 14.16 6.65 -25.63
N TRP A 505 12.89 6.86 -25.95
CA TRP A 505 11.79 6.20 -25.28
C TRP A 505 11.37 4.99 -26.09
N LYS A 506 11.46 3.79 -25.50
CA LYS A 506 10.89 2.56 -26.04
C LYS A 506 9.71 2.16 -25.17
N ASN A 507 8.52 2.10 -25.73
CA ASN A 507 7.29 1.72 -25.01
C ASN A 507 7.05 2.56 -23.74
N ASN A 508 7.36 3.85 -23.80
CA ASN A 508 7.35 4.81 -22.70
C ASN A 508 8.51 4.71 -21.69
N PHE A 509 9.33 3.66 -21.73
CA PHE A 509 10.55 3.61 -20.93
C PHE A 509 11.59 4.58 -21.46
N CYS A 510 12.18 5.36 -20.59
CA CYS A 510 13.19 6.36 -20.91
C CYS A 510 14.59 5.74 -20.83
N TYR A 511 15.36 5.81 -21.90
CA TYR A 511 16.73 5.34 -22.00
C TYR A 511 17.66 6.47 -22.41
N CYS A 512 18.79 6.63 -21.72
CA CYS A 512 19.86 7.54 -22.08
C CYS A 512 21.22 6.96 -21.69
N LYS A 513 22.26 7.50 -22.27
CA LYS A 513 23.63 7.17 -21.85
C LYS A 513 23.92 7.76 -20.49
N THR A 514 24.68 7.07 -19.68
CA THR A 514 25.21 7.63 -18.41
C THR A 514 26.32 8.63 -18.74
N ASP A 515 26.29 9.78 -18.07
CA ASP A 515 27.36 10.78 -18.11
C ASP A 515 28.66 10.26 -17.50
#